data_699ef5a2187cbdd89e9f9adfb3bf8135
#
_entry.id   699ef5a2187cbdd89e9f9adfb3bf8135
#
_cell.length_a   1.000
_cell.length_b   1.000
_cell.length_c   1.000
_cell.angle_alpha   90.00
_cell.angle_beta   90.00
_cell.angle_gamma   90.00
#
_symmetry.space_group_name_H-M   'P 1'
#
loop_
_entity.id
_entity.type
_entity.pdbx_description
1 polymer ?
#
loop_
_entity_poly.entity_id
_entity_poly.type
_entity_poly.pdbx_seq_one_letter_code
_entity_poly.pdbx_strand_id
1 'polypeptide(L)'
;MSKKAPFNLDNASTLHPEENLEPFTNDGVPKLPVGQIIFDVNGEYANANLQDAGTAIFEMFKDQVTRYSVLQKPDFKIMKVNFFNDVTAGFELVKNFVASEGDYVRSFLAIDLSEPEDKKDFSAMTRYERKVAAYRCCLYRAGFTSPLNYKVKFAGNEDINKMVKADGALDPSKGIALEQATNWFLWVWDNYEKNQFFNKYKSDKGHEWADEDLKALMVFLSRKTKPGGTVNVNGFMKLRGILDLHTETVATPFDREIVKELRQGRIVIIDLSQGDPEIQNLYSERICHQIFKDAMDKFVKNQPNNIVQFYFEEAHNLFPKRDDRDLSQIYNRIAKEGAKLSLGMIYATQEVSSISSNILKNTQNWFIAHLNNDDETKEIKKYYDFGDFTEALVLFSASTDKGFVRMKNYSNPFVVPVQIDRFPTAEME
;
A
#
# COMPACT_ATOMS: atom_id res chain seq x y z
N MET A 1 -3.05 -22.19 11.70
CA MET A 1 -4.51 -22.22 11.67
C MET A 1 -4.96 -23.65 11.54
N SER A 2 -5.49 -24.22 12.56
CA SER A 2 -6.29 -25.42 12.42
C SER A 2 -7.58 -25.03 11.71
N LYS A 3 -7.62 -25.22 10.43
CA LYS A 3 -8.70 -24.69 9.65
C LYS A 3 -10.00 -25.40 9.85
N LYS A 4 -9.98 -26.63 10.03
CA LYS A 4 -11.13 -27.43 10.37
C LYS A 4 -10.64 -28.45 11.33
N ALA A 5 -11.32 -28.52 12.42
CA ALA A 5 -11.04 -29.57 13.34
C ALA A 5 -10.96 -30.88 12.53
N PRO A 6 -9.94 -31.65 12.77
CA PRO A 6 -9.80 -32.96 12.13
C PRO A 6 -10.94 -33.95 12.45
N PHE A 7 -11.95 -33.48 13.19
CA PHE A 7 -13.08 -34.34 13.55
C PHE A 7 -13.84 -34.92 12.35
N ASN A 8 -13.67 -34.36 11.16
CA ASN A 8 -14.25 -34.90 9.93
C ASN A 8 -13.33 -35.87 9.18
N LEU A 9 -12.13 -36.13 9.68
CA LEU A 9 -11.22 -37.09 9.03
C LEU A 9 -11.81 -38.49 8.91
N ASP A 10 -12.55 -38.92 9.92
CA ASP A 10 -13.21 -40.23 9.92
C ASP A 10 -14.30 -40.32 8.86
N ASN A 11 -14.85 -39.21 8.41
CA ASN A 11 -15.86 -39.10 7.36
C ASN A 11 -15.28 -38.58 6.03
N ALA A 12 -13.97 -38.45 5.90
CA ALA A 12 -13.33 -37.93 4.71
C ALA A 12 -13.67 -38.73 3.43
N SER A 13 -13.98 -39.99 3.57
CA SER A 13 -14.42 -40.86 2.45
C SER A 13 -15.78 -40.49 1.86
N THR A 14 -16.57 -39.66 2.56
CA THR A 14 -17.89 -39.19 2.10
C THR A 14 -17.82 -37.83 1.42
N LEU A 15 -16.67 -37.17 1.48
CA LEU A 15 -16.44 -35.88 0.83
C LEU A 15 -15.96 -36.10 -0.61
N HIS A 16 -16.34 -35.17 -1.49
CA HIS A 16 -15.77 -35.13 -2.83
C HIS A 16 -14.25 -34.97 -2.75
N PRO A 17 -13.46 -35.68 -3.57
CA PRO A 17 -11.99 -35.57 -3.54
C PRO A 17 -11.47 -34.12 -3.69
N GLU A 18 -12.13 -33.31 -4.50
CA GLU A 18 -11.81 -31.91 -4.72
C GLU A 18 -12.16 -30.99 -3.54
N GLU A 19 -13.04 -31.44 -2.65
CA GLU A 19 -13.42 -30.74 -1.44
C GLU A 19 -12.58 -31.15 -0.21
N ASN A 20 -11.82 -32.25 -0.40
CA ASN A 20 -11.13 -32.91 0.70
C ASN A 20 -9.85 -32.15 1.08
N LEU A 21 -9.94 -31.36 2.15
CA LEU A 21 -8.81 -30.76 2.83
C LEU A 21 -7.89 -29.89 1.93
N GLU A 22 -8.37 -29.44 0.78
CA GLU A 22 -7.64 -28.43 0.04
C GLU A 22 -7.73 -27.05 0.74
N PRO A 23 -6.61 -26.37 0.95
CA PRO A 23 -5.22 -26.64 0.56
C PRO A 23 -4.39 -27.39 1.63
N PHE A 24 -4.99 -28.26 2.40
CA PHE A 24 -4.34 -29.00 3.50
C PHE A 24 -4.12 -30.47 3.14
N THR A 25 -3.15 -31.10 3.80
CA THR A 25 -2.99 -32.55 3.85
C THR A 25 -4.07 -33.18 4.73
N ASN A 26 -4.18 -34.53 4.72
CA ASN A 26 -5.12 -35.25 5.60
C ASN A 26 -4.84 -34.97 7.09
N ASP A 27 -3.60 -34.67 7.45
CA ASP A 27 -3.20 -34.34 8.81
C ASP A 27 -3.45 -32.85 9.16
N GLY A 28 -4.08 -32.09 8.26
CA GLY A 28 -4.40 -30.69 8.47
C GLY A 28 -3.21 -29.73 8.29
N VAL A 29 -2.09 -30.21 7.74
CA VAL A 29 -0.92 -29.38 7.45
C VAL A 29 -1.08 -28.71 6.08
N PRO A 30 -0.76 -27.42 5.93
CA PRO A 30 -0.78 -26.75 4.63
C PRO A 30 0.11 -27.44 3.61
N LYS A 31 -0.42 -27.73 2.40
CA LYS A 31 0.35 -28.35 1.31
C LYS A 31 1.40 -27.41 0.70
N LEU A 32 1.19 -26.11 0.81
CA LEU A 32 2.11 -25.09 0.32
C LEU A 32 2.64 -24.28 1.51
N PRO A 33 3.87 -23.73 1.42
CA PRO A 33 4.44 -22.89 2.47
C PRO A 33 3.52 -21.71 2.81
N VAL A 34 3.34 -21.42 4.09
CA VAL A 34 2.49 -20.33 4.57
C VAL A 34 3.32 -19.04 4.63
N GLY A 35 2.96 -18.06 3.80
CA GLY A 35 3.52 -16.71 3.92
C GLY A 35 2.91 -15.97 5.10
N GLN A 36 3.73 -15.22 5.84
CA GLN A 36 3.27 -14.44 6.99
C GLN A 36 3.73 -13.00 6.84
N ILE A 37 2.84 -12.04 7.07
CA ILE A 37 3.18 -10.62 7.05
C ILE A 37 2.71 -9.94 8.32
N ILE A 38 3.62 -9.21 8.97
CA ILE A 38 3.38 -8.49 10.21
C ILE A 38 3.48 -7.00 9.93
N PHE A 39 2.41 -6.25 10.18
CA PHE A 39 2.40 -4.79 10.15
C PHE A 39 2.68 -4.28 11.56
N ASP A 40 3.89 -3.83 11.77
CA ASP A 40 4.44 -3.46 13.07
C ASP A 40 4.42 -1.93 13.23
N VAL A 41 3.37 -1.44 13.87
CA VAL A 41 3.15 0.00 14.06
C VAL A 41 4.06 0.56 15.16
N ASN A 42 4.35 -0.24 16.19
CA ASN A 42 5.13 0.19 17.36
C ASN A 42 6.63 -0.15 17.24
N GLY A 43 7.02 -1.02 16.31
CA GLY A 43 8.41 -1.47 16.15
C GLY A 43 8.83 -2.60 17.09
N GLU A 44 7.86 -3.30 17.69
CA GLU A 44 8.15 -4.37 18.65
C GLU A 44 8.62 -5.67 18.01
N TYR A 45 8.17 -5.94 16.77
CA TYR A 45 8.56 -7.13 16.01
C TYR A 45 9.75 -6.89 15.09
N ALA A 46 9.91 -5.65 14.61
CA ALA A 46 10.95 -5.29 13.68
C ALA A 46 12.32 -5.05 14.35
N ASN A 47 12.31 -4.67 15.63
CA ASN A 47 13.52 -4.34 16.37
C ASN A 47 13.81 -5.40 17.45
N ALA A 48 15.06 -5.42 17.93
CA ALA A 48 15.46 -6.34 18.99
C ALA A 48 14.70 -6.06 20.30
N ASN A 49 14.34 -7.12 20.98
CA ASN A 49 13.71 -7.01 22.29
C ASN A 49 14.76 -6.60 23.34
N LEU A 50 14.63 -5.38 23.87
CA LEU A 50 15.56 -4.86 24.88
C LEU A 50 15.45 -5.56 26.25
N GLN A 51 14.31 -6.19 26.54
CA GLN A 51 14.07 -6.88 27.80
C GLN A 51 14.53 -8.34 27.78
N ASP A 52 14.54 -8.95 26.59
CA ASP A 52 14.80 -10.38 26.41
C ASP A 52 15.60 -10.55 25.10
N ALA A 53 16.89 -10.32 25.15
CA ALA A 53 17.76 -10.34 23.97
C ALA A 53 17.74 -11.72 23.26
N GLY A 54 17.70 -11.71 21.94
CA GLY A 54 17.67 -12.93 21.13
C GLY A 54 16.27 -13.55 20.95
N THR A 55 15.22 -12.95 21.49
CA THR A 55 13.83 -13.50 21.42
C THR A 55 12.97 -12.85 20.35
N ALA A 56 13.48 -11.86 19.62
CA ALA A 56 12.72 -11.28 18.53
C ALA A 56 12.55 -12.29 17.36
N ILE A 57 11.40 -12.25 16.70
CA ILE A 57 11.08 -13.20 15.60
C ILE A 57 12.19 -13.24 14.56
N PHE A 58 12.75 -12.09 14.17
CA PHE A 58 13.80 -12.05 13.17
C PHE A 58 15.16 -12.59 13.68
N GLU A 59 15.38 -12.61 14.99
CA GLU A 59 16.58 -13.20 15.61
C GLU A 59 16.47 -14.72 15.66
N MET A 60 15.27 -15.22 15.99
CA MET A 60 15.00 -16.66 16.10
C MET A 60 14.88 -17.35 14.74
N PHE A 61 14.32 -16.66 13.74
CA PHE A 61 14.05 -17.20 12.40
C PHE A 61 14.83 -16.47 11.30
N LYS A 62 16.10 -16.16 11.52
CA LYS A 62 16.96 -15.32 10.64
C LYS A 62 16.83 -15.63 9.16
N ASP A 63 16.85 -16.91 8.80
CA ASP A 63 16.84 -17.33 7.39
C ASP A 63 15.44 -17.24 6.75
N GLN A 64 14.38 -17.11 7.56
CA GLN A 64 13.00 -17.11 7.10
C GLN A 64 12.38 -15.71 7.14
N VAL A 65 12.97 -14.77 7.86
CA VAL A 65 12.44 -13.41 8.06
C VAL A 65 13.08 -12.41 7.13
N THR A 66 12.26 -11.54 6.53
CA THR A 66 12.71 -10.33 5.84
C THR A 66 12.04 -9.12 6.47
N ARG A 67 12.85 -8.10 6.78
CA ARG A 67 12.35 -6.85 7.36
C ARG A 67 12.38 -5.72 6.34
N TYR A 68 11.29 -4.95 6.29
CA TYR A 68 11.14 -3.78 5.44
C TYR A 68 10.92 -2.52 6.28
N SER A 69 11.46 -1.39 5.86
CA SER A 69 11.24 -0.09 6.49
C SER A 69 11.22 1.04 5.45
N VAL A 70 10.53 2.14 5.76
CA VAL A 70 10.60 3.37 4.97
C VAL A 70 11.96 4.04 5.13
N LEU A 71 12.52 3.97 6.34
CA LEU A 71 13.85 4.53 6.64
C LEU A 71 14.95 3.51 6.32
N GLN A 72 16.11 4.04 5.95
CA GLN A 72 17.31 3.21 5.78
C GLN A 72 17.82 2.76 7.16
N LYS A 73 17.72 1.46 7.41
CA LYS A 73 18.22 0.80 8.62
C LYS A 73 19.11 -0.38 8.23
N PRO A 74 20.11 -0.75 9.06
CA PRO A 74 20.89 -1.98 8.85
C PRO A 74 19.96 -3.19 8.78
N ASP A 75 20.23 -4.10 7.85
CA ASP A 75 19.47 -5.36 7.64
C ASP A 75 17.99 -5.21 7.28
N PHE A 76 17.55 -4.00 6.88
CA PHE A 76 16.22 -3.76 6.36
C PHE A 76 16.25 -3.49 4.87
N LYS A 77 15.27 -4.02 4.16
CA LYS A 77 14.97 -3.60 2.80
C LYS A 77 14.17 -2.30 2.80
N ILE A 78 14.46 -1.43 1.85
CA ILE A 78 13.85 -0.12 1.79
C ILE A 78 12.52 -0.17 1.03
N MET A 79 11.46 0.36 1.63
CA MET A 79 10.14 0.52 0.99
C MET A 79 10.00 1.82 0.19
N LYS A 80 11.10 2.36 -0.33
CA LYS A 80 11.06 3.54 -1.18
C LYS A 80 10.66 3.17 -2.61
N VAL A 81 10.08 4.14 -3.30
CA VAL A 81 9.63 4.01 -4.70
C VAL A 81 10.54 4.83 -5.60
N ASN A 82 10.90 4.31 -6.75
CA ASN A 82 11.53 5.12 -7.78
C ASN A 82 10.44 5.85 -8.58
N PHE A 83 10.19 7.13 -8.27
CA PHE A 83 9.13 7.93 -8.88
C PHE A 83 9.35 8.19 -10.38
N PHE A 84 10.58 8.08 -10.86
CA PHE A 84 10.88 8.21 -12.29
C PHE A 84 10.57 6.95 -13.08
N ASN A 85 10.76 5.77 -12.49
CA ASN A 85 10.55 4.49 -13.16
C ASN A 85 9.13 3.94 -12.93
N ASP A 86 8.60 4.05 -11.70
CA ASP A 86 7.25 3.64 -11.34
C ASP A 86 6.37 4.88 -11.15
N VAL A 87 5.99 5.49 -12.29
CA VAL A 87 5.21 6.73 -12.31
C VAL A 87 3.87 6.58 -11.59
N THR A 88 3.18 5.47 -11.83
CA THR A 88 1.86 5.22 -11.24
C THR A 88 1.96 5.13 -9.71
N ALA A 89 2.88 4.32 -9.21
CA ALA A 89 3.08 4.18 -7.78
C ALA A 89 3.57 5.48 -7.12
N GLY A 90 4.53 6.17 -7.77
CA GLY A 90 5.01 7.46 -7.29
C GLY A 90 3.91 8.51 -7.24
N PHE A 91 3.03 8.54 -8.25
CA PHE A 91 1.94 9.51 -8.30
C PHE A 91 0.82 9.19 -7.30
N GLU A 92 0.55 7.93 -7.01
CA GLU A 92 -0.35 7.55 -5.92
C GLU A 92 0.16 8.06 -4.56
N LEU A 93 1.46 7.93 -4.29
CA LEU A 93 2.08 8.54 -3.10
C LEU A 93 1.89 10.06 -3.08
N VAL A 94 2.07 10.74 -4.22
CA VAL A 94 1.82 12.19 -4.34
C VAL A 94 0.37 12.53 -4.01
N LYS A 95 -0.60 11.80 -4.53
CA LYS A 95 -2.04 12.02 -4.28
C LYS A 95 -2.39 11.96 -2.79
N ASN A 96 -1.77 11.03 -2.06
CA ASN A 96 -2.05 10.83 -0.63
C ASN A 96 -1.37 11.85 0.29
N PHE A 97 -0.19 12.36 -0.10
CA PHE A 97 0.60 13.24 0.75
C PHE A 97 0.46 14.73 0.46
N VAL A 98 0.10 15.10 -0.76
CA VAL A 98 -0.02 16.51 -1.12
C VAL A 98 -1.41 17.00 -0.75
N ALA A 99 -1.49 17.80 0.32
CA ALA A 99 -2.74 18.41 0.75
C ALA A 99 -3.43 19.16 -0.42
N SER A 100 -4.71 18.83 -0.65
CA SER A 100 -5.53 19.27 -1.80
C SER A 100 -6.02 20.75 -1.69
N GLU A 101 -5.22 21.61 -1.08
CA GLU A 101 -5.54 23.02 -0.88
C GLU A 101 -5.34 23.84 -2.17
N GLY A 102 -6.45 24.38 -2.67
CA GLY A 102 -6.48 25.23 -3.86
C GLY A 102 -6.76 24.47 -5.16
N ASP A 103 -7.45 25.14 -6.09
CA ASP A 103 -7.94 24.54 -7.34
C ASP A 103 -6.84 23.94 -8.20
N TYR A 104 -5.70 24.61 -8.29
CA TYR A 104 -4.57 24.13 -9.09
C TYR A 104 -3.96 22.82 -8.53
N VAL A 105 -4.05 22.60 -7.20
CA VAL A 105 -3.61 21.35 -6.59
C VAL A 105 -4.63 20.26 -6.85
N ARG A 106 -5.92 20.55 -6.68
CA ARG A 106 -6.98 19.58 -7.01
C ARG A 106 -6.91 19.13 -8.46
N SER A 107 -6.70 20.07 -9.39
CA SER A 107 -6.52 19.73 -10.81
C SER A 107 -5.28 18.84 -11.04
N PHE A 108 -4.16 19.13 -10.35
CA PHE A 108 -2.97 18.31 -10.43
C PHE A 108 -3.16 16.90 -9.85
N LEU A 109 -3.81 16.78 -8.69
CA LEU A 109 -4.07 15.46 -8.06
C LEU A 109 -5.11 14.62 -8.82
N ALA A 110 -5.96 15.25 -9.63
CA ALA A 110 -6.96 14.58 -10.46
C ALA A 110 -6.39 13.98 -11.76
N ILE A 111 -5.12 14.26 -12.09
CA ILE A 111 -4.50 13.80 -13.33
C ILE A 111 -4.46 12.26 -13.37
N ASP A 112 -4.76 11.72 -14.55
CA ASP A 112 -4.54 10.31 -14.84
C ASP A 112 -3.21 10.12 -15.58
N LEU A 113 -2.28 9.42 -14.89
CA LEU A 113 -0.97 9.00 -15.42
C LEU A 113 -0.93 7.49 -15.72
N SER A 114 -2.07 6.85 -15.88
CA SER A 114 -2.14 5.45 -16.32
C SER A 114 -1.75 5.31 -17.79
N GLU A 115 -1.02 4.24 -18.09
CA GLU A 115 -0.70 3.93 -19.49
C GLU A 115 -1.98 3.52 -20.23
N PRO A 116 -2.24 4.03 -21.44
CA PRO A 116 -3.41 3.65 -22.23
C PRO A 116 -3.48 2.13 -22.46
N GLU A 117 -4.67 1.55 -22.35
CA GLU A 117 -4.89 0.12 -22.59
C GLU A 117 -4.59 -0.27 -24.04
N ASP A 118 -5.04 0.55 -25.00
CA ASP A 118 -4.72 0.37 -26.42
C ASP A 118 -3.43 1.12 -26.79
N LYS A 119 -2.32 0.40 -26.79
CA LYS A 119 -1.01 0.92 -27.19
C LYS A 119 -0.90 1.28 -28.67
N LYS A 120 -1.90 0.91 -29.49
CA LYS A 120 -1.95 1.28 -30.91
C LYS A 120 -2.62 2.62 -31.15
N ASP A 121 -3.30 3.17 -30.15
CA ASP A 121 -3.78 4.57 -30.20
C ASP A 121 -2.61 5.54 -30.03
N PHE A 122 -1.99 5.90 -31.15
CA PHE A 122 -0.86 6.84 -31.15
C PHE A 122 -1.19 8.20 -30.54
N SER A 123 -2.46 8.64 -30.61
CA SER A 123 -2.87 9.92 -30.04
C SER A 123 -2.92 9.85 -28.53
N ALA A 124 -3.50 8.79 -27.96
CA ALA A 124 -3.53 8.55 -26.51
C ALA A 124 -2.12 8.36 -25.97
N MET A 125 -1.28 7.57 -26.64
CA MET A 125 0.13 7.36 -26.26
C MET A 125 0.93 8.66 -26.27
N THR A 126 0.75 9.50 -27.29
CA THR A 126 1.43 10.82 -27.37
C THR A 126 1.04 11.72 -26.21
N ARG A 127 -0.24 11.76 -25.82
CA ARG A 127 -0.72 12.55 -24.66
C ARG A 127 -0.15 11.99 -23.36
N TYR A 128 -0.20 10.68 -23.19
CA TYR A 128 0.37 9.99 -22.03
C TYR A 128 1.86 10.29 -21.87
N GLU A 129 2.67 10.10 -22.90
CA GLU A 129 4.11 10.37 -22.87
C GLU A 129 4.43 11.82 -22.48
N ARG A 130 3.66 12.79 -22.98
CA ARG A 130 3.82 14.21 -22.61
C ARG A 130 3.47 14.46 -21.15
N LYS A 131 2.37 13.91 -20.66
CA LYS A 131 1.97 14.01 -19.26
C LYS A 131 3.04 13.44 -18.33
N VAL A 132 3.50 12.22 -18.60
CA VAL A 132 4.55 11.57 -17.82
C VAL A 132 5.85 12.36 -17.85
N ALA A 133 6.24 12.91 -19.02
CA ALA A 133 7.43 13.74 -19.15
C ALA A 133 7.31 15.03 -18.30
N ALA A 134 6.17 15.73 -18.37
CA ALA A 134 5.92 16.92 -17.57
C ALA A 134 5.91 16.63 -16.05
N TYR A 135 5.31 15.52 -15.64
CA TYR A 135 5.35 15.07 -14.23
C TYR A 135 6.79 14.82 -13.76
N ARG A 136 7.60 14.14 -14.56
CA ARG A 136 9.03 13.92 -14.25
C ARG A 136 9.82 15.22 -14.14
N CYS A 137 9.47 16.22 -14.93
CA CYS A 137 10.05 17.57 -14.80
C CYS A 137 9.62 18.24 -13.48
N CYS A 138 8.38 18.00 -12.98
CA CYS A 138 7.96 18.47 -11.65
C CYS A 138 8.80 17.83 -10.54
N LEU A 139 9.03 16.51 -10.60
CA LEU A 139 9.90 15.79 -9.66
C LEU A 139 11.32 16.36 -9.67
N TYR A 140 11.90 16.54 -10.86
CA TYR A 140 13.25 17.11 -11.03
C TYR A 140 13.36 18.50 -10.39
N ARG A 141 12.41 19.41 -10.64
CA ARG A 141 12.39 20.73 -10.03
C ARG A 141 12.16 20.72 -8.53
N ALA A 142 11.45 19.73 -8.03
CA ALA A 142 11.25 19.53 -6.59
C ALA A 142 12.52 19.06 -5.87
N GLY A 143 13.49 18.53 -6.61
CA GLY A 143 14.76 18.04 -6.05
C GLY A 143 14.86 16.51 -5.92
N PHE A 144 13.96 15.75 -6.55
CA PHE A 144 14.09 14.30 -6.60
C PHE A 144 15.30 13.89 -7.44
N THR A 145 16.14 13.01 -6.92
CA THR A 145 17.32 12.51 -7.62
C THR A 145 16.89 11.55 -8.72
N SER A 146 17.22 11.87 -9.97
CA SER A 146 16.91 10.97 -11.09
C SER A 146 17.94 9.85 -11.20
N PRO A 147 17.58 8.69 -11.79
CA PRO A 147 18.57 7.66 -12.14
C PRO A 147 19.70 8.21 -12.98
N LEU A 148 20.88 7.58 -12.89
CA LEU A 148 22.07 8.00 -13.62
C LEU A 148 21.82 8.04 -15.14
N ASN A 149 22.23 9.13 -15.82
CA ASN A 149 22.03 9.34 -17.25
C ASN A 149 20.57 9.29 -17.73
N TYR A 150 19.65 9.67 -16.85
CA TYR A 150 18.22 9.62 -17.13
C TYR A 150 17.84 10.61 -18.24
N LYS A 151 17.14 10.11 -19.26
CA LYS A 151 16.59 10.91 -20.34
C LYS A 151 15.08 10.79 -20.40
N VAL A 152 14.44 11.92 -20.67
CA VAL A 152 12.99 11.98 -20.86
C VAL A 152 12.70 11.92 -22.36
N LYS A 153 11.77 11.02 -22.73
CA LYS A 153 11.34 10.86 -24.11
C LYS A 153 9.86 11.15 -24.23
N PHE A 154 9.48 11.96 -25.19
CA PHE A 154 8.09 12.26 -25.53
C PHE A 154 8.00 12.83 -26.97
N ALA A 155 6.82 12.71 -27.56
CA ALA A 155 6.55 13.31 -28.87
C ALA A 155 6.42 14.83 -28.74
N GLY A 156 7.49 15.55 -29.04
CA GLY A 156 7.47 17.00 -29.27
C GLY A 156 6.84 17.32 -30.64
N ASN A 157 6.64 18.58 -30.90
CA ASN A 157 6.28 19.07 -32.21
C ASN A 157 7.49 19.75 -32.85
N GLU A 158 7.74 19.52 -34.13
CA GLU A 158 8.94 20.04 -34.82
C GLU A 158 8.99 21.58 -34.80
N ASP A 159 7.85 22.25 -35.02
CA ASP A 159 7.77 23.70 -34.99
C ASP A 159 8.05 24.25 -33.56
N ILE A 160 7.48 23.62 -32.54
CA ILE A 160 7.75 23.97 -31.12
C ILE A 160 9.24 23.73 -30.84
N ASN A 161 9.79 22.59 -31.22
CA ASN A 161 11.20 22.27 -30.99
C ASN A 161 12.16 23.31 -31.58
N LYS A 162 11.87 23.80 -32.78
CA LYS A 162 12.64 24.88 -33.43
C LYS A 162 12.47 26.23 -32.73
N MET A 163 11.27 26.51 -32.18
CA MET A 163 11.02 27.74 -31.44
C MET A 163 11.69 27.75 -30.09
N VAL A 164 11.73 26.58 -29.40
CA VAL A 164 12.39 26.45 -28.09
C VAL A 164 13.91 26.57 -28.23
N LYS A 165 14.50 26.04 -29.34
CA LYS A 165 15.93 26.09 -29.59
C LYS A 165 16.21 26.29 -31.05
N ALA A 166 16.65 27.48 -31.42
CA ALA A 166 16.82 27.92 -32.82
C ALA A 166 17.82 27.08 -33.62
N ASP A 167 18.78 26.40 -33.00
CA ASP A 167 19.75 25.53 -33.69
C ASP A 167 19.18 24.15 -34.08
N GLY A 168 17.91 23.87 -33.79
CA GLY A 168 17.21 22.64 -34.15
C GLY A 168 17.72 21.35 -33.51
N ALA A 169 18.70 21.44 -32.61
CA ALA A 169 19.33 20.28 -31.96
C ALA A 169 18.49 19.63 -30.86
N LEU A 170 17.34 20.22 -30.47
CA LEU A 170 16.48 19.71 -29.43
C LEU A 170 15.35 18.85 -30.01
N ASP A 171 15.47 17.54 -29.89
CA ASP A 171 14.43 16.59 -30.31
C ASP A 171 14.01 15.68 -29.15
N PRO A 172 12.91 16.01 -28.46
CA PRO A 172 12.42 15.19 -27.33
C PRO A 172 12.09 13.74 -27.69
N SER A 173 11.79 13.45 -28.96
CA SER A 173 11.48 12.09 -29.41
C SER A 173 12.69 11.15 -29.35
N LYS A 174 13.90 11.68 -29.38
CA LYS A 174 15.15 10.93 -29.23
C LYS A 174 15.62 10.81 -27.78
N GLY A 175 14.92 11.48 -26.86
CA GLY A 175 15.27 11.55 -25.44
C GLY A 175 16.25 12.67 -25.12
N ILE A 176 15.83 13.56 -24.24
CA ILE A 176 16.57 14.75 -23.79
C ILE A 176 16.77 14.74 -22.28
N ALA A 177 17.70 15.54 -21.76
CA ALA A 177 17.93 15.69 -20.34
C ALA A 177 16.72 16.31 -19.65
N LEU A 178 16.49 16.02 -18.36
CA LEU A 178 15.39 16.57 -17.56
C LEU A 178 15.38 18.11 -17.55
N GLU A 179 16.55 18.72 -17.49
CA GLU A 179 16.67 20.18 -17.56
C GLU A 179 16.16 20.73 -18.90
N GLN A 180 16.55 20.10 -20.01
CA GLN A 180 16.10 20.49 -21.35
C GLN A 180 14.59 20.28 -21.50
N ALA A 181 14.05 19.16 -21.01
CA ALA A 181 12.62 18.91 -21.02
C ALA A 181 11.84 19.91 -20.16
N THR A 182 12.38 20.25 -18.99
CA THR A 182 11.81 21.28 -18.11
C THR A 182 11.73 22.62 -18.83
N ASN A 183 12.83 23.08 -19.46
CA ASN A 183 12.86 24.31 -20.19
C ASN A 183 11.90 24.31 -21.40
N TRP A 184 11.74 23.15 -22.05
CA TRP A 184 10.79 22.96 -23.14
C TRP A 184 9.34 23.17 -22.70
N PHE A 185 8.90 22.51 -21.60
CA PHE A 185 7.56 22.71 -21.06
C PHE A 185 7.31 24.10 -20.50
N LEU A 186 8.30 24.72 -19.86
CA LEU A 186 8.22 26.11 -19.38
C LEU A 186 8.04 27.08 -20.55
N TRP A 187 8.79 26.89 -21.64
CA TRP A 187 8.64 27.69 -22.84
C TRP A 187 7.24 27.54 -23.46
N VAL A 188 6.74 26.31 -23.55
CA VAL A 188 5.38 26.04 -24.04
C VAL A 188 4.35 26.77 -23.21
N TRP A 189 4.42 26.69 -21.87
CA TRP A 189 3.47 27.36 -21.01
C TRP A 189 3.54 28.89 -21.10
N ASP A 190 4.74 29.43 -21.16
CA ASP A 190 4.92 30.89 -21.26
C ASP A 190 4.43 31.47 -22.58
N ASN A 191 4.37 30.65 -23.64
CA ASN A 191 3.96 31.07 -24.98
C ASN A 191 2.60 30.52 -25.42
N TYR A 192 1.90 29.76 -24.58
CA TYR A 192 0.72 28.98 -24.96
C TYR A 192 -0.42 29.83 -25.53
N GLU A 193 -0.69 31.00 -24.97
CA GLU A 193 -1.73 31.94 -25.46
C GLU A 193 -1.22 32.92 -26.51
N LYS A 194 0.09 33.20 -26.54
CA LYS A 194 0.68 34.25 -27.37
C LYS A 194 1.12 33.75 -28.73
N ASN A 195 1.53 32.48 -28.83
CA ASN A 195 2.09 31.93 -30.04
C ASN A 195 1.01 31.47 -31.02
N GLN A 196 1.08 31.91 -32.24
CA GLN A 196 0.12 31.58 -33.31
C GLN A 196 0.00 30.08 -33.58
N PHE A 197 1.04 29.30 -33.30
CA PHE A 197 1.02 27.84 -33.46
C PHE A 197 -0.14 27.20 -32.68
N PHE A 198 -0.34 27.55 -31.43
CA PHE A 198 -1.37 26.93 -30.58
C PHE A 198 -2.78 27.32 -31.01
N ASN A 199 -2.97 28.57 -31.43
CA ASN A 199 -4.24 29.07 -31.98
C ASN A 199 -4.57 28.38 -33.31
N LYS A 200 -3.59 28.26 -34.19
CA LYS A 200 -3.73 27.54 -35.49
C LYS A 200 -4.03 26.07 -35.24
N TYR A 201 -3.29 25.40 -34.34
CA TYR A 201 -3.52 24.00 -34.01
C TYR A 201 -4.98 23.77 -33.53
N LYS A 202 -5.51 24.61 -32.67
CA LYS A 202 -6.89 24.53 -32.19
C LYS A 202 -7.89 24.71 -33.36
N SER A 203 -7.64 25.65 -34.25
CA SER A 203 -8.47 25.85 -35.42
C SER A 203 -8.44 24.66 -36.38
N ASP A 204 -7.27 24.09 -36.64
CA ASP A 204 -7.07 23.02 -37.63
C ASP A 204 -7.54 21.65 -37.12
N LYS A 205 -7.40 21.39 -35.83
CA LYS A 205 -7.69 20.07 -35.18
C LYS A 205 -9.02 20.03 -34.40
N GLY A 206 -9.66 21.16 -34.16
CA GLY A 206 -10.90 21.25 -33.37
C GLY A 206 -10.74 21.07 -31.85
N HIS A 207 -9.52 20.90 -31.37
CA HIS A 207 -9.19 20.78 -29.96
C HIS A 207 -7.86 21.47 -29.62
N GLU A 208 -7.65 21.76 -28.34
CA GLU A 208 -6.40 22.38 -27.89
C GLU A 208 -5.23 21.39 -27.96
N TRP A 209 -4.00 21.93 -28.12
CA TRP A 209 -2.79 21.13 -28.18
C TRP A 209 -2.48 20.43 -26.83
N ALA A 210 -2.71 21.11 -25.72
CA ALA A 210 -2.62 20.55 -24.39
C ALA A 210 -4.04 20.26 -23.84
N ASP A 211 -4.24 19.04 -23.34
CA ASP A 211 -5.42 18.69 -22.56
C ASP A 211 -5.36 19.30 -21.16
N GLU A 212 -6.42 19.18 -20.39
CA GLU A 212 -6.51 19.76 -19.04
C GLU A 212 -5.46 19.17 -18.08
N ASP A 213 -5.13 17.88 -18.22
CA ASP A 213 -4.11 17.22 -17.43
C ASP A 213 -2.72 17.82 -17.68
N LEU A 214 -2.36 18.00 -18.96
CA LEU A 214 -1.08 18.59 -19.32
C LEU A 214 -0.99 20.06 -18.90
N LYS A 215 -2.09 20.80 -19.00
CA LYS A 215 -2.16 22.18 -18.47
C LYS A 215 -1.95 22.22 -16.98
N ALA A 216 -2.61 21.32 -16.21
CA ALA A 216 -2.43 21.24 -14.77
C ALA A 216 -0.96 20.93 -14.40
N LEU A 217 -0.30 20.04 -15.14
CA LEU A 217 1.14 19.76 -14.98
C LEU A 217 2.00 20.99 -15.28
N MET A 218 1.71 21.74 -16.36
CA MET A 218 2.45 22.96 -16.69
C MET A 218 2.25 24.07 -15.67
N VAL A 219 1.05 24.23 -15.11
CA VAL A 219 0.80 25.12 -13.96
C VAL A 219 1.66 24.72 -12.77
N PHE A 220 1.64 23.42 -12.43
CA PHE A 220 2.39 22.90 -11.29
C PHE A 220 3.91 23.06 -11.49
N LEU A 221 4.39 22.77 -12.71
CA LEU A 221 5.79 22.90 -13.09
C LEU A 221 6.27 24.36 -13.10
N SER A 222 5.50 25.25 -13.71
CA SER A 222 5.89 26.67 -13.90
C SER A 222 5.63 27.52 -12.65
N ARG A 223 4.73 27.08 -11.77
CA ARG A 223 4.17 27.85 -10.66
C ARG A 223 3.37 29.08 -11.10
N LYS A 224 2.80 29.03 -12.29
CA LYS A 224 2.02 30.10 -12.91
C LYS A 224 0.65 29.56 -13.30
N THR A 225 -0.43 30.10 -12.70
CA THR A 225 -1.80 29.67 -13.03
C THR A 225 -2.26 30.10 -14.42
N LYS A 226 -1.62 31.12 -15.00
CA LYS A 226 -1.92 31.62 -16.35
C LYS A 226 -0.68 31.51 -17.24
N PRO A 227 -0.85 31.14 -18.52
CA PRO A 227 0.24 31.16 -19.51
C PRO A 227 0.92 32.51 -19.61
N GLY A 228 2.26 32.53 -19.57
CA GLY A 228 3.04 33.77 -19.64
C GLY A 228 2.85 34.72 -18.46
N GLY A 229 2.16 34.31 -17.41
CA GLY A 229 1.94 35.09 -16.20
C GLY A 229 3.15 35.13 -15.26
N THR A 230 2.95 35.71 -14.07
CA THR A 230 3.94 35.69 -13.00
C THR A 230 3.76 34.49 -12.10
N VAL A 231 4.81 34.11 -11.35
CA VAL A 231 4.76 33.05 -10.34
C VAL A 231 3.79 33.46 -9.23
N ASN A 232 2.76 32.65 -8.97
CA ASN A 232 1.69 32.96 -8.02
C ASN A 232 1.20 31.75 -7.20
N VAL A 233 1.77 30.55 -7.41
CA VAL A 233 1.44 29.32 -6.64
C VAL A 233 2.71 28.57 -6.25
N ASN A 234 2.58 27.65 -5.28
CA ASN A 234 3.72 26.84 -4.83
C ASN A 234 4.11 25.74 -5.83
N GLY A 235 3.15 25.18 -6.57
CA GLY A 235 3.40 24.19 -7.59
C GLY A 235 4.28 23.01 -7.10
N PHE A 236 5.29 22.65 -7.90
CA PHE A 236 6.20 21.54 -7.63
C PHE A 236 6.86 21.58 -6.24
N MET A 237 6.95 22.73 -5.60
CA MET A 237 7.52 22.83 -4.25
C MET A 237 6.74 22.03 -3.20
N LYS A 238 5.44 21.80 -3.43
CA LYS A 238 4.62 20.93 -2.57
C LYS A 238 5.09 19.46 -2.56
N LEU A 239 5.82 19.01 -3.59
CA LEU A 239 6.37 17.66 -3.65
C LEU A 239 7.59 17.44 -2.74
N ARG A 240 8.20 18.52 -2.22
CA ARG A 240 9.40 18.42 -1.39
C ARG A 240 9.16 17.66 -0.08
N GLY A 241 7.95 17.68 0.43
CA GLY A 241 7.58 16.95 1.66
C GLY A 241 7.67 15.43 1.55
N ILE A 242 7.77 14.89 0.33
CA ILE A 242 7.80 13.44 0.09
C ILE A 242 9.11 12.95 -0.55
N LEU A 243 10.15 13.77 -0.52
CA LEU A 243 11.47 13.38 -1.05
C LEU A 243 12.01 12.10 -0.41
N ASP A 244 11.77 11.92 0.89
CA ASP A 244 12.25 10.76 1.65
C ASP A 244 11.61 9.43 1.22
N LEU A 245 10.47 9.48 0.53
CA LEU A 245 9.79 8.31 -0.01
C LEU A 245 10.39 7.84 -1.35
N HIS A 246 11.29 8.63 -1.93
CA HIS A 246 11.93 8.34 -3.21
C HIS A 246 13.29 7.70 -3.05
N THR A 247 13.64 6.85 -4.03
CA THR A 247 15.00 6.35 -4.24
C THR A 247 15.30 6.17 -5.72
N GLU A 248 16.54 6.44 -6.11
CA GLU A 248 17.02 6.20 -7.48
C GLU A 248 17.43 4.75 -7.76
N THR A 249 17.63 3.93 -6.72
CA THR A 249 18.31 2.64 -6.80
C THR A 249 17.41 1.41 -6.85
N VAL A 250 16.09 1.53 -6.61
CA VAL A 250 15.17 0.39 -6.59
C VAL A 250 14.67 0.06 -7.99
N ALA A 251 15.03 -1.12 -8.48
CA ALA A 251 14.60 -1.63 -9.78
C ALA A 251 13.18 -2.24 -9.75
N THR A 252 12.80 -2.88 -8.63
CA THR A 252 11.51 -3.54 -8.46
C THR A 252 10.72 -2.88 -7.32
N PRO A 253 9.42 -2.57 -7.51
CA PRO A 253 8.57 -2.06 -6.46
C PRO A 253 8.52 -3.02 -5.26
N PHE A 254 8.65 -2.47 -4.06
CA PHE A 254 8.73 -3.25 -2.81
C PHE A 254 7.50 -4.14 -2.58
N ASP A 255 6.31 -3.68 -2.95
CA ASP A 255 5.05 -4.41 -2.81
C ASP A 255 5.03 -5.70 -3.63
N ARG A 256 5.60 -5.70 -4.84
CA ARG A 256 5.76 -6.92 -5.67
C ARG A 256 6.83 -7.86 -5.11
N GLU A 257 7.90 -7.29 -4.55
CA GLU A 257 8.93 -8.09 -3.89
C GLU A 257 8.38 -8.81 -2.66
N ILE A 258 7.62 -8.09 -1.83
CA ILE A 258 6.92 -8.67 -0.66
C ILE A 258 6.01 -9.83 -1.08
N VAL A 259 5.18 -9.64 -2.11
CA VAL A 259 4.32 -10.74 -2.61
C VAL A 259 5.16 -11.96 -3.00
N LYS A 260 6.28 -11.77 -3.71
CA LYS A 260 7.16 -12.87 -4.09
C LYS A 260 7.70 -13.64 -2.87
N GLU A 261 8.11 -12.94 -1.83
CA GLU A 261 8.60 -13.56 -0.59
C GLU A 261 7.49 -14.33 0.15
N LEU A 262 6.30 -13.75 0.25
CA LEU A 262 5.14 -14.41 0.86
C LEU A 262 4.75 -15.69 0.10
N ARG A 263 4.90 -15.70 -1.24
CA ARG A 263 4.66 -16.90 -2.05
C ARG A 263 5.70 -17.99 -1.83
N GLN A 264 6.87 -17.65 -1.32
CA GLN A 264 7.91 -18.58 -0.89
C GLN A 264 7.73 -19.08 0.56
N GLY A 265 6.70 -18.60 1.26
CA GLY A 265 6.44 -18.96 2.66
C GLY A 265 7.31 -18.23 3.68
N ARG A 266 7.88 -17.09 3.30
CA ARG A 266 8.69 -16.27 4.21
C ARG A 266 7.83 -15.49 5.21
N ILE A 267 8.45 -15.10 6.30
CA ILE A 267 7.92 -14.15 7.26
C ILE A 267 8.42 -12.75 6.86
N VAL A 268 7.50 -11.84 6.62
CA VAL A 268 7.80 -10.45 6.24
C VAL A 268 7.35 -9.53 7.38
N ILE A 269 8.25 -8.71 7.88
CA ILE A 269 7.93 -7.69 8.90
C ILE A 269 8.01 -6.32 8.25
N ILE A 270 6.92 -5.56 8.33
CA ILE A 270 6.80 -4.19 7.82
C ILE A 270 6.90 -3.23 9.00
N ASP A 271 8.05 -2.60 9.14
CA ASP A 271 8.31 -1.59 10.16
C ASP A 271 7.65 -0.26 9.77
N LEU A 272 6.57 0.07 10.45
CA LEU A 272 5.81 1.31 10.31
C LEU A 272 6.04 2.27 11.49
N SER A 273 6.89 1.91 12.43
CA SER A 273 7.09 2.65 13.70
C SER A 273 7.61 4.07 13.53
N GLN A 274 8.20 4.38 12.40
CA GLN A 274 8.75 5.71 12.07
C GLN A 274 7.78 6.59 11.27
N GLY A 275 6.56 6.09 11.01
CA GLY A 275 5.61 6.74 10.14
C GLY A 275 4.65 7.65 10.88
N ASP A 276 4.35 8.79 10.29
CA ASP A 276 3.09 9.47 10.45
C ASP A 276 1.94 8.48 10.18
N PRO A 277 0.79 8.56 10.87
CA PRO A 277 -0.37 7.71 10.61
C PRO A 277 -0.80 7.63 9.13
N GLU A 278 -0.65 8.72 8.37
CA GLU A 278 -0.92 8.73 6.93
C GLU A 278 0.05 7.83 6.15
N ILE A 279 1.33 7.81 6.54
CA ILE A 279 2.35 6.93 5.96
C ILE A 279 2.06 5.47 6.31
N GLN A 280 1.73 5.20 7.56
CA GLN A 280 1.38 3.85 8.02
C GLN A 280 0.21 3.27 7.21
N ASN A 281 -0.86 4.04 7.06
CA ASN A 281 -2.03 3.65 6.28
C ASN A 281 -1.68 3.42 4.81
N LEU A 282 -0.97 4.35 4.19
CA LEU A 282 -0.59 4.27 2.79
C LEU A 282 0.20 2.99 2.46
N TYR A 283 1.26 2.70 3.23
CA TYR A 283 2.09 1.54 2.96
C TYR A 283 1.35 0.23 3.26
N SER A 284 0.60 0.17 4.36
CA SER A 284 -0.18 -1.03 4.71
C SER A 284 -1.29 -1.29 3.69
N GLU A 285 -2.06 -0.29 3.29
CA GLU A 285 -3.09 -0.42 2.26
C GLU A 285 -2.50 -0.86 0.92
N ARG A 286 -1.43 -0.21 0.46
CA ARG A 286 -0.76 -0.56 -0.80
C ARG A 286 -0.30 -2.01 -0.82
N ILE A 287 0.36 -2.47 0.24
CA ILE A 287 0.82 -3.86 0.36
C ILE A 287 -0.39 -4.81 0.38
N CYS A 288 -1.42 -4.51 1.18
CA CYS A 288 -2.64 -5.31 1.24
C CYS A 288 -3.35 -5.41 -0.10
N HIS A 289 -3.46 -4.29 -0.84
CA HIS A 289 -4.01 -4.27 -2.20
C HIS A 289 -3.23 -5.16 -3.16
N GLN A 290 -1.89 -5.10 -3.12
CA GLN A 290 -1.06 -5.90 -4.02
C GLN A 290 -1.15 -7.40 -3.71
N ILE A 291 -1.17 -7.79 -2.42
CA ILE A 291 -1.34 -9.19 -2.00
C ILE A 291 -2.74 -9.69 -2.40
N PHE A 292 -3.78 -8.90 -2.15
CA PHE A 292 -5.15 -9.24 -2.50
C PHE A 292 -5.32 -9.40 -4.01
N LYS A 293 -4.76 -8.49 -4.81
CA LYS A 293 -4.77 -8.55 -6.27
C LYS A 293 -4.09 -9.82 -6.78
N ASP A 294 -2.89 -10.13 -6.30
CA ASP A 294 -2.17 -11.34 -6.69
C ASP A 294 -2.95 -12.62 -6.33
N ALA A 295 -3.54 -12.66 -5.11
CA ALA A 295 -4.36 -13.78 -4.68
C ALA A 295 -5.64 -13.94 -5.53
N MET A 296 -6.28 -12.84 -5.90
CA MET A 296 -7.44 -12.82 -6.80
C MET A 296 -7.07 -13.29 -8.22
N ASP A 297 -5.96 -12.80 -8.76
CA ASP A 297 -5.47 -13.19 -10.09
C ASP A 297 -5.22 -14.72 -10.15
N LYS A 298 -4.61 -15.29 -9.10
CA LYS A 298 -4.40 -16.73 -9.00
C LYS A 298 -5.72 -17.50 -8.88
N PHE A 299 -6.65 -17.01 -8.07
CA PHE A 299 -7.97 -17.60 -7.91
C PHE A 299 -8.74 -17.64 -9.23
N VAL A 300 -8.80 -16.52 -9.96
CA VAL A 300 -9.48 -16.42 -11.27
C VAL A 300 -8.84 -17.33 -12.31
N LYS A 301 -7.52 -17.48 -12.28
CA LYS A 301 -6.77 -18.36 -13.20
C LYS A 301 -6.71 -19.80 -12.77
N ASN A 302 -7.37 -20.17 -11.68
CA ASN A 302 -7.34 -21.50 -11.07
C ASN A 302 -5.90 -22.02 -10.84
N GLN A 303 -5.04 -21.14 -10.33
CA GLN A 303 -3.63 -21.44 -10.03
C GLN A 303 -3.46 -21.76 -8.54
N PRO A 304 -2.47 -22.58 -8.16
CA PRO A 304 -2.16 -22.82 -6.76
C PRO A 304 -1.93 -21.52 -5.99
N ASN A 305 -2.61 -21.39 -4.86
CA ASN A 305 -2.56 -20.21 -4.02
C ASN A 305 -2.23 -20.64 -2.59
N ASN A 306 -1.01 -20.32 -2.12
CA ASN A 306 -0.63 -20.62 -0.75
C ASN A 306 -1.35 -19.70 0.23
N ILE A 307 -1.45 -20.14 1.48
CA ILE A 307 -2.02 -19.31 2.55
C ILE A 307 -1.07 -18.15 2.82
N VAL A 308 -1.62 -16.94 2.90
CA VAL A 308 -0.93 -15.74 3.41
C VAL A 308 -1.68 -15.27 4.66
N GLN A 309 -0.96 -15.19 5.77
CA GLN A 309 -1.48 -14.75 7.04
C GLN A 309 -1.02 -13.33 7.34
N PHE A 310 -1.99 -12.42 7.49
CA PHE A 310 -1.76 -11.05 7.94
C PHE A 310 -1.80 -10.96 9.45
N TYR A 311 -0.89 -10.18 10.02
CA TYR A 311 -0.89 -9.79 11.42
C TYR A 311 -0.84 -8.25 11.50
N PHE A 312 -1.82 -7.66 12.17
CA PHE A 312 -1.91 -6.21 12.35
C PHE A 312 -1.82 -5.90 13.85
N GLU A 313 -0.76 -5.20 14.24
CA GLU A 313 -0.63 -4.62 15.56
C GLU A 313 -1.35 -3.27 15.62
N GLU A 314 -1.89 -2.94 16.79
CA GLU A 314 -2.63 -1.69 17.05
C GLU A 314 -3.63 -1.36 15.92
N ALA A 315 -4.42 -2.34 15.59
CA ALA A 315 -5.28 -2.36 14.40
C ALA A 315 -6.26 -1.18 14.31
N HIS A 316 -6.61 -0.54 15.43
CA HIS A 316 -7.43 0.65 15.47
C HIS A 316 -6.80 1.85 14.72
N ASN A 317 -5.47 1.86 14.54
CA ASN A 317 -4.77 2.87 13.74
C ASN A 317 -4.93 2.63 12.23
N LEU A 318 -5.03 1.36 11.80
CA LEU A 318 -5.02 0.98 10.39
C LEU A 318 -6.44 0.87 9.79
N PHE A 319 -7.42 0.41 10.55
CA PHE A 319 -8.80 0.29 10.06
C PHE A 319 -9.83 0.82 11.07
N PRO A 320 -9.84 2.15 11.24
CA PRO A 320 -10.70 2.81 12.21
C PRO A 320 -12.18 2.78 11.80
N LYS A 321 -13.05 2.89 12.79
CA LYS A 321 -14.54 2.86 12.64
C LYS A 321 -15.09 3.94 11.69
N ARG A 322 -14.38 5.06 11.52
CA ARG A 322 -14.78 6.13 10.56
C ARG A 322 -14.93 5.61 9.12
N ASP A 323 -14.23 4.53 8.77
CA ASP A 323 -14.19 3.96 7.44
C ASP A 323 -15.28 2.92 7.18
N ASP A 324 -16.22 2.73 8.11
CA ASP A 324 -17.32 1.76 8.02
C ASP A 324 -18.22 1.94 6.79
N ARG A 325 -18.28 3.16 6.25
CA ARG A 325 -19.11 3.47 5.07
C ARG A 325 -18.46 3.05 3.76
N ASP A 326 -17.15 2.88 3.76
CA ASP A 326 -16.41 2.47 2.58
C ASP A 326 -16.21 0.94 2.56
N LEU A 327 -17.09 0.26 1.86
CA LEU A 327 -17.03 -1.19 1.69
C LEU A 327 -15.94 -1.62 0.70
N SER A 328 -15.37 -0.70 -0.07
CA SER A 328 -14.28 -0.96 -1.02
C SER A 328 -12.90 -0.97 -0.36
N GLN A 329 -12.83 -0.46 0.86
CA GLN A 329 -11.62 -0.41 1.66
C GLN A 329 -10.99 -1.80 1.82
N ILE A 330 -9.69 -1.91 1.60
CA ILE A 330 -8.99 -3.19 1.42
C ILE A 330 -9.12 -4.14 2.62
N TYR A 331 -9.07 -3.62 3.85
CA TYR A 331 -9.18 -4.46 5.05
C TYR A 331 -10.58 -5.07 5.18
N ASN A 332 -11.63 -4.31 4.84
CA ASN A 332 -13.00 -4.82 4.79
C ASN A 332 -13.13 -5.94 3.75
N ARG A 333 -12.46 -5.81 2.61
CA ARG A 333 -12.44 -6.84 1.58
C ARG A 333 -11.69 -8.09 2.02
N ILE A 334 -10.52 -7.94 2.67
CA ILE A 334 -9.76 -9.09 3.22
C ILE A 334 -10.60 -9.81 4.26
N ALA A 335 -11.27 -9.11 5.18
CA ALA A 335 -12.11 -9.71 6.20
C ALA A 335 -13.29 -10.51 5.61
N LYS A 336 -13.92 -10.01 4.54
CA LYS A 336 -15.09 -10.64 3.91
C LYS A 336 -14.74 -11.72 2.90
N GLU A 337 -13.72 -11.49 2.09
CA GLU A 337 -13.42 -12.30 0.90
C GLU A 337 -12.14 -13.13 1.06
N GLY A 338 -11.32 -12.81 2.05
CA GLY A 338 -9.98 -13.39 2.20
C GLY A 338 -9.96 -14.91 2.30
N ALA A 339 -10.93 -15.50 2.99
CA ALA A 339 -10.97 -16.95 3.19
C ALA A 339 -10.98 -17.74 1.87
N LYS A 340 -11.75 -17.28 0.86
CA LYS A 340 -11.76 -17.93 -0.47
C LYS A 340 -10.49 -17.74 -1.27
N LEU A 341 -9.70 -16.72 -0.92
CA LEU A 341 -8.42 -16.37 -1.55
C LEU A 341 -7.21 -16.92 -0.80
N SER A 342 -7.43 -17.78 0.20
CA SER A 342 -6.39 -18.28 1.11
C SER A 342 -5.67 -17.17 1.89
N LEU A 343 -6.37 -16.08 2.18
CA LEU A 343 -5.88 -14.98 3.00
C LEU A 343 -6.49 -15.06 4.40
N GLY A 344 -5.64 -15.12 5.43
CA GLY A 344 -6.06 -15.09 6.83
C GLY A 344 -5.72 -13.73 7.45
N MET A 345 -6.52 -13.28 8.43
CA MET A 345 -6.34 -12.01 9.10
C MET A 345 -6.35 -12.22 10.61
N ILE A 346 -5.28 -11.79 11.27
CA ILE A 346 -5.17 -11.68 12.73
C ILE A 346 -4.90 -10.22 13.04
N TYR A 347 -5.54 -9.69 14.04
CA TYR A 347 -5.29 -8.34 14.50
C TYR A 347 -5.37 -8.24 16.01
N ALA A 348 -4.53 -7.37 16.58
CA ALA A 348 -4.53 -7.02 17.99
C ALA A 348 -4.90 -5.55 18.16
N THR A 349 -5.65 -5.24 19.20
CA THR A 349 -6.02 -3.88 19.56
C THR A 349 -6.31 -3.76 21.04
N GLN A 350 -6.02 -2.61 21.61
CA GLN A 350 -6.45 -2.22 22.95
C GLN A 350 -7.78 -1.46 22.93
N GLU A 351 -8.25 -1.02 21.74
CA GLU A 351 -9.45 -0.22 21.54
C GLU A 351 -10.39 -0.88 20.53
N VAL A 352 -11.20 -1.83 20.99
CA VAL A 352 -12.18 -2.53 20.13
C VAL A 352 -13.25 -1.56 19.62
N SER A 353 -13.65 -0.59 20.45
CA SER A 353 -14.66 0.42 20.12
C SER A 353 -14.25 1.32 18.95
N SER A 354 -12.94 1.42 18.66
CA SER A 354 -12.37 2.21 17.57
C SER A 354 -12.21 1.43 16.28
N ILE A 355 -12.36 0.10 16.28
CA ILE A 355 -12.24 -0.77 15.10
C ILE A 355 -13.50 -0.70 14.22
N SER A 356 -13.30 -0.80 12.90
CA SER A 356 -14.38 -0.94 11.92
C SER A 356 -15.35 -2.06 12.28
N SER A 357 -16.63 -1.73 12.37
CA SER A 357 -17.70 -2.69 12.67
C SER A 357 -17.83 -3.77 11.59
N ASN A 358 -17.43 -3.48 10.35
CA ASN A 358 -17.40 -4.45 9.27
C ASN A 358 -16.37 -5.55 9.51
N ILE A 359 -15.23 -5.23 10.11
CA ILE A 359 -14.18 -6.20 10.45
C ILE A 359 -14.62 -7.01 11.67
N LEU A 360 -15.09 -6.36 12.73
CA LEU A 360 -15.57 -7.02 13.94
C LEU A 360 -16.68 -8.05 13.64
N LYS A 361 -17.64 -7.73 12.78
CA LYS A 361 -18.71 -8.67 12.34
C LYS A 361 -18.20 -9.93 11.62
N ASN A 362 -17.05 -9.85 10.99
CA ASN A 362 -16.44 -10.97 10.28
C ASN A 362 -15.38 -11.70 11.12
N THR A 363 -15.14 -11.27 12.36
CA THR A 363 -14.19 -11.92 13.26
C THR A 363 -14.79 -13.19 13.85
N GLN A 364 -14.16 -14.31 13.56
CA GLN A 364 -14.63 -15.64 13.94
C GLN A 364 -14.02 -16.14 15.25
N ASN A 365 -12.80 -15.73 15.55
CA ASN A 365 -12.06 -16.19 16.72
C ASN A 365 -11.68 -14.96 17.58
N TRP A 366 -11.99 -15.04 18.86
CA TRP A 366 -11.77 -13.97 19.82
C TRP A 366 -10.92 -14.46 20.98
N PHE A 367 -9.89 -13.68 21.29
CA PHE A 367 -9.05 -13.87 22.47
C PHE A 367 -9.05 -12.55 23.22
N ILE A 368 -9.70 -12.50 24.37
CA ILE A 368 -9.88 -11.26 25.12
C ILE A 368 -9.21 -11.41 26.48
N ALA A 369 -8.23 -10.56 26.70
CA ALA A 369 -7.55 -10.38 27.97
C ALA A 369 -8.26 -9.31 28.82
N HIS A 370 -7.52 -8.52 29.57
CA HIS A 370 -8.05 -7.39 30.33
C HIS A 370 -8.62 -6.31 29.39
N LEU A 371 -9.76 -5.74 29.77
CA LEU A 371 -10.37 -4.58 29.12
C LEU A 371 -10.31 -3.36 30.03
N ASN A 372 -9.90 -2.22 29.50
CA ASN A 372 -9.62 -1.02 30.30
C ASN A 372 -10.86 -0.27 30.77
N ASN A 373 -12.00 -0.41 30.07
CA ASN A 373 -13.21 0.33 30.40
C ASN A 373 -14.51 -0.35 29.95
N ASP A 374 -15.64 0.19 30.40
CA ASP A 374 -16.98 -0.31 30.07
C ASP A 374 -17.38 -0.11 28.60
N ASP A 375 -16.80 0.85 27.89
CA ASP A 375 -17.16 1.11 26.49
C ASP A 375 -16.66 0.00 25.59
N GLU A 376 -15.47 -0.54 25.86
CA GLU A 376 -14.93 -1.70 25.18
C GLU A 376 -15.80 -2.94 25.43
N THR A 377 -16.22 -3.13 26.67
CA THR A 377 -17.13 -4.23 27.06
C THR A 377 -18.49 -4.12 26.34
N LYS A 378 -19.06 -2.92 26.25
CA LYS A 378 -20.31 -2.66 25.53
C LYS A 378 -20.16 -2.90 24.01
N GLU A 379 -19.01 -2.53 23.42
CA GLU A 379 -18.77 -2.76 22.00
C GLU A 379 -18.74 -4.25 21.68
N ILE A 380 -18.02 -5.06 22.45
CA ILE A 380 -17.95 -6.51 22.26
C ILE A 380 -19.33 -7.17 22.36
N LYS A 381 -20.16 -6.74 23.30
CA LYS A 381 -21.54 -7.26 23.48
C LYS A 381 -22.42 -7.10 22.25
N LYS A 382 -22.13 -6.16 21.35
CA LYS A 382 -22.91 -5.95 20.12
C LYS A 382 -22.75 -7.05 19.07
N TYR A 383 -21.63 -7.78 19.09
CA TYR A 383 -21.30 -8.73 18.04
C TYR A 383 -21.66 -10.18 18.37
N TYR A 384 -21.79 -10.49 19.67
CA TYR A 384 -22.19 -11.81 20.13
C TYR A 384 -22.94 -11.70 21.46
N ASP A 385 -23.77 -12.67 21.77
CA ASP A 385 -24.43 -12.80 23.10
C ASP A 385 -23.41 -13.22 24.16
N PHE A 386 -22.61 -12.26 24.59
CA PHE A 386 -21.48 -12.46 25.49
C PHE A 386 -21.79 -11.96 26.93
N GLY A 387 -23.02 -12.10 27.41
CA GLY A 387 -23.32 -11.72 28.77
C GLY A 387 -22.28 -12.26 29.77
N ASP A 388 -22.10 -13.55 29.77
CA ASP A 388 -21.11 -14.23 30.62
C ASP A 388 -19.65 -13.98 30.20
N PHE A 389 -19.42 -13.60 28.96
CA PHE A 389 -18.07 -13.36 28.43
C PHE A 389 -17.45 -12.07 28.93
N THR A 390 -18.25 -11.05 29.10
CA THR A 390 -17.79 -9.72 29.49
C THR A 390 -17.83 -9.51 31.02
N GLU A 391 -18.57 -10.37 31.75
CA GLU A 391 -18.53 -10.32 33.22
C GLU A 391 -17.12 -10.56 33.74
N ALA A 392 -16.68 -9.72 34.64
CA ALA A 392 -15.37 -9.77 35.26
C ALA A 392 -14.13 -9.54 34.37
N LEU A 393 -14.26 -9.22 33.08
CA LEU A 393 -13.09 -8.89 32.25
C LEU A 393 -12.32 -7.67 32.75
N VAL A 394 -13.02 -6.70 33.32
CA VAL A 394 -12.41 -5.53 33.95
C VAL A 394 -11.72 -5.84 35.29
N LEU A 395 -11.99 -7.02 35.87
CA LEU A 395 -11.38 -7.46 37.13
C LEU A 395 -10.03 -8.16 36.91
N PHE A 396 -9.67 -8.52 35.71
CA PHE A 396 -8.35 -9.08 35.44
C PHE A 396 -7.27 -8.03 35.63
N SER A 397 -6.24 -8.40 36.34
CA SER A 397 -5.08 -7.55 36.59
C SER A 397 -4.01 -7.84 35.54
N ALA A 398 -3.57 -6.84 34.79
CA ALA A 398 -2.47 -6.95 33.86
C ALA A 398 -1.15 -7.40 34.48
N SER A 399 -1.00 -7.25 35.81
CA SER A 399 0.21 -7.62 36.55
C SER A 399 0.18 -9.05 37.08
N THR A 400 -0.99 -9.53 37.55
CA THR A 400 -1.13 -10.84 38.20
C THR A 400 -1.68 -11.92 37.30
N ASP A 401 -2.49 -11.56 36.30
CA ASP A 401 -3.19 -12.51 35.45
C ASP A 401 -2.58 -12.57 34.01
N LYS A 402 -1.26 -12.50 33.94
CA LYS A 402 -0.51 -12.56 32.68
C LYS A 402 -0.81 -13.84 31.92
N GLY A 403 -1.12 -13.69 30.63
CA GLY A 403 -1.42 -14.80 29.72
C GLY A 403 -2.81 -15.42 29.91
N PHE A 404 -3.63 -14.92 30.84
CA PHE A 404 -5.00 -15.39 31.00
C PHE A 404 -5.92 -14.64 30.02
N VAL A 405 -6.66 -15.42 29.20
CA VAL A 405 -7.59 -14.89 28.21
C VAL A 405 -8.90 -15.65 28.23
N ARG A 406 -9.96 -15.00 27.80
CA ARG A 406 -11.20 -15.66 27.43
C ARG A 406 -11.22 -15.86 25.93
N MET A 407 -11.37 -17.10 25.52
CA MET A 407 -11.36 -17.49 24.12
C MET A 407 -12.75 -17.90 23.66
N LYS A 408 -13.15 -17.42 22.50
CA LYS A 408 -14.24 -17.96 21.70
C LYS A 408 -13.73 -18.19 20.29
N ASN A 409 -13.96 -19.37 19.75
CA ASN A 409 -13.58 -19.69 18.37
C ASN A 409 -14.80 -20.17 17.56
N TYR A 410 -14.63 -20.23 16.25
CA TYR A 410 -15.69 -20.63 15.32
C TYR A 410 -16.19 -22.05 15.55
N SER A 411 -15.33 -22.96 15.97
CA SER A 411 -15.66 -24.38 16.15
C SER A 411 -16.27 -24.69 17.53
N ASN A 412 -16.18 -23.75 18.48
CA ASN A 412 -16.73 -23.93 19.82
C ASN A 412 -17.64 -22.76 20.20
N PRO A 413 -18.95 -22.99 20.42
CA PRO A 413 -19.88 -21.92 20.76
C PRO A 413 -19.70 -21.39 22.20
N PHE A 414 -18.97 -22.13 23.04
CA PHE A 414 -18.73 -21.73 24.43
C PHE A 414 -17.54 -20.78 24.56
N VAL A 415 -17.61 -19.91 25.55
CA VAL A 415 -16.47 -19.12 25.99
C VAL A 415 -15.63 -19.93 26.96
N VAL A 416 -14.36 -20.10 26.65
CA VAL A 416 -13.43 -20.92 27.43
C VAL A 416 -12.35 -20.01 28.03
N PRO A 417 -12.13 -20.07 29.36
CA PRO A 417 -10.95 -19.45 29.95
C PRO A 417 -9.71 -20.26 29.56
N VAL A 418 -8.66 -19.58 29.12
CA VAL A 418 -7.42 -20.21 28.64
C VAL A 418 -6.23 -19.48 29.30
N GLN A 419 -5.31 -20.25 29.85
CA GLN A 419 -3.97 -19.78 30.20
C GLN A 419 -3.07 -20.01 29.00
N ILE A 420 -2.50 -18.92 28.47
CA ILE A 420 -1.52 -19.01 27.36
C ILE A 420 -0.16 -19.28 27.99
N ASP A 421 0.50 -20.32 27.52
CA ASP A 421 1.87 -20.64 27.92
C ASP A 421 2.85 -19.61 27.38
N ARG A 422 3.94 -19.40 28.14
CA ARG A 422 5.05 -18.57 27.69
C ARG A 422 5.73 -19.26 26.48
N PHE A 423 6.02 -18.51 25.45
CA PHE A 423 6.74 -19.02 24.30
C PHE A 423 8.13 -19.56 24.71
N PRO A 424 8.43 -20.84 24.41
CA PRO A 424 9.70 -21.45 24.83
C PRO A 424 10.86 -20.96 23.97
N THR A 425 11.57 -19.97 24.41
CA THR A 425 12.74 -19.40 23.68
C THR A 425 14.00 -20.23 23.83
N ALA A 426 14.11 -21.02 24.87
CA ALA A 426 15.31 -21.80 25.20
C ALA A 426 15.41 -23.18 24.50
N GLU A 427 14.36 -23.64 23.82
CA GLU A 427 14.32 -24.99 23.19
C GLU A 427 14.58 -24.94 21.68
N MET A 428 14.94 -23.80 21.12
CA MET A 428 15.16 -23.62 19.69
C MET A 428 16.65 -23.43 19.31
N GLU A 429 17.57 -23.68 20.24
CA GLU A 429 19.02 -23.72 19.99
C GLU A 429 19.49 -25.10 19.48
#